data_8078dc97c7def33979cac7027368ed47
#
_entry.id   8078dc97c7def33979cac7027368ed47
#
_cell.length_a   1.000
_cell.length_b   1.000
_cell.length_c   1.000
_cell.angle_alpha   90.00
_cell.angle_beta   90.00
_cell.angle_gamma   90.00
#
_symmetry.space_group_name_H-M   'P 1'
#
loop_
_entity.id
_entity.type
_entity.pdbx_description
1 polymer ?
#
loop_
_entity_poly.entity_id
_entity_poly.type
_entity_poly.pdbx_seq_one_letter_code
_entity_poly.pdbx_strand_id
1 'polypeptide(L)'
;MPFTLNVNGRTTSVDVPKDMPLLWVIRDVLNLKGTKFGCGMARCGACTVHVDGVATRSCTAAVSTVAGKKITTIEGLSPDLTHPLQQAWMAIDVPQCGYCQAGQIMSAAALLTKTPKPTDADIDTAMSGNLCRCGTYLRIRAAIHQAAGDVANATPGRKDGGAAELVGARE
;
A
#
# COMPACT_ATOMS: atom_id res chain seq x y z
N MET A 1 -6.52 15.01 26.70
CA MET A 1 -5.20 14.49 27.12
C MET A 1 -4.47 14.09 25.86
N PRO A 2 -3.21 14.49 25.69
CA PRO A 2 -2.46 14.15 24.50
C PRO A 2 -2.21 12.64 24.42
N PHE A 3 -2.23 12.10 23.19
CA PHE A 3 -1.87 10.72 22.89
C PHE A 3 -0.44 10.64 22.42
N THR A 4 0.31 9.66 22.91
CA THR A 4 1.64 9.35 22.40
C THR A 4 1.52 8.29 21.31
N LEU A 5 1.98 8.61 20.10
CA LEU A 5 1.98 7.73 18.94
C LEU A 5 3.43 7.45 18.51
N ASN A 6 3.68 6.21 18.11
CA ASN A 6 4.93 5.84 17.42
C ASN A 6 4.63 5.67 15.94
N VAL A 7 4.94 6.69 15.14
CA VAL A 7 4.68 6.69 13.70
C VAL A 7 6.00 6.68 12.94
N ASN A 8 6.21 5.65 12.13
CA ASN A 8 7.42 5.45 11.33
C ASN A 8 8.71 5.51 12.18
N GLY A 9 8.66 4.92 13.40
CA GLY A 9 9.79 4.91 14.32
C GLY A 9 10.01 6.21 15.10
N ARG A 10 9.16 7.23 14.90
CA ARG A 10 9.22 8.50 15.64
C ARG A 10 8.10 8.57 16.65
N THR A 11 8.44 8.86 17.89
CA THR A 11 7.46 9.10 18.96
C THR A 11 7.01 10.56 18.92
N THR A 12 5.70 10.77 18.79
CA THR A 12 5.09 12.10 18.71
C THR A 12 3.89 12.19 19.62
N SER A 13 3.75 13.31 20.35
CA SER A 13 2.56 13.62 21.15
C SER A 13 1.58 14.42 20.30
N VAL A 14 0.31 14.01 20.29
CA VAL A 14 -0.77 14.69 19.56
C VAL A 14 -1.93 14.99 20.52
N ASP A 15 -2.40 16.21 20.53
CA ASP A 15 -3.56 16.63 21.33
C ASP A 15 -4.79 16.76 20.44
N VAL A 16 -5.56 15.68 20.39
CA VAL A 16 -6.73 15.52 19.51
C VAL A 16 -7.84 14.79 20.25
N PRO A 17 -9.12 14.90 19.82
CA PRO A 17 -10.21 14.10 20.34
C PRO A 17 -9.90 12.60 20.30
N LYS A 18 -10.28 11.86 21.35
CA LYS A 18 -9.99 10.43 21.51
C LYS A 18 -10.57 9.53 20.38
N ASP A 19 -11.64 9.98 19.80
CA ASP A 19 -12.39 9.31 18.71
C ASP A 19 -11.98 9.78 17.32
N MET A 20 -11.03 10.75 17.24
CA MET A 20 -10.52 11.18 15.93
C MET A 20 -9.95 9.98 15.17
N PRO A 21 -10.37 9.75 13.90
CA PRO A 21 -9.78 8.70 13.07
C PRO A 21 -8.27 8.92 12.88
N LEU A 22 -7.50 7.85 13.02
CA LEU A 22 -6.05 7.86 12.82
C LEU A 22 -5.64 8.48 11.48
N LEU A 23 -6.46 8.30 10.44
CA LEU A 23 -6.24 8.88 9.13
C LEU A 23 -6.02 10.39 9.17
N TRP A 24 -6.84 11.12 9.92
CA TRP A 24 -6.74 12.58 10.00
C TRP A 24 -5.56 13.01 10.86
N VAL A 25 -5.24 12.25 11.91
CA VAL A 25 -4.01 12.48 12.68
C VAL A 25 -2.78 12.35 11.77
N ILE A 26 -2.70 11.27 10.98
CA ILE A 26 -1.60 11.05 10.04
C ILE A 26 -1.51 12.19 9.01
N ARG A 27 -2.63 12.57 8.40
CA ARG A 27 -2.64 13.50 7.27
C ARG A 27 -2.55 14.96 7.68
N ASP A 28 -3.32 15.36 8.70
CA ASP A 28 -3.55 16.77 8.99
C ASP A 28 -2.72 17.25 10.17
N VAL A 29 -2.44 16.39 11.15
CA VAL A 29 -1.60 16.74 12.31
C VAL A 29 -0.13 16.43 12.02
N LEU A 30 0.18 15.23 11.50
CA LEU A 30 1.56 14.79 11.22
C LEU A 30 2.02 15.13 9.80
N ASN A 31 1.14 15.67 8.95
CA ASN A 31 1.40 16.06 7.56
C ASN A 31 1.95 14.93 6.66
N LEU A 32 1.63 13.67 6.95
CA LEU A 32 1.98 12.50 6.13
C LEU A 32 0.87 12.26 5.10
N LYS A 33 1.04 12.74 3.87
CA LYS A 33 0.00 12.79 2.84
C LYS A 33 -0.10 11.55 1.96
N GLY A 34 0.80 10.58 2.10
CA GLY A 34 0.81 9.34 1.31
C GLY A 34 -0.42 8.47 1.57
N THR A 35 -0.85 8.34 2.82
CA THR A 35 -2.10 7.66 3.18
C THR A 35 -3.29 8.47 2.71
N LYS A 36 -4.27 7.87 2.00
CA LYS A 36 -5.36 8.59 1.33
C LYS A 36 -6.73 8.33 1.97
N PHE A 37 -7.58 9.36 1.98
CA PHE A 37 -9.00 9.20 2.26
C PHE A 37 -9.75 8.75 1.00
N GLY A 38 -10.65 7.79 1.13
CA GLY A 38 -11.53 7.34 0.06
C GLY A 38 -12.97 7.23 0.55
N CYS A 39 -13.39 6.06 1.05
CA CYS A 39 -14.78 5.82 1.44
C CYS A 39 -15.14 6.25 2.89
N GLY A 40 -14.17 6.40 3.79
CA GLY A 40 -14.40 6.71 5.21
C GLY A 40 -15.01 5.58 6.05
N MET A 41 -15.27 4.41 5.46
CA MET A 41 -15.99 3.28 6.06
C MET A 41 -15.26 1.94 5.93
N ALA A 42 -13.93 1.97 5.89
CA ALA A 42 -13.04 0.80 5.83
C ALA A 42 -13.21 -0.13 4.60
N ARG A 43 -13.88 0.28 3.52
CA ARG A 43 -14.18 -0.58 2.37
C ARG A 43 -13.20 -0.47 1.21
N CYS A 44 -12.64 0.73 0.94
CA CYS A 44 -11.85 0.95 -0.28
C CYS A 44 -10.35 0.69 -0.13
N GLY A 45 -9.83 0.60 1.08
CA GLY A 45 -8.43 0.31 1.33
C GLY A 45 -7.42 1.45 1.11
N ALA A 46 -7.81 2.61 0.57
CA ALA A 46 -6.90 3.71 0.31
C ALA A 46 -6.19 4.25 1.57
N CYS A 47 -6.80 4.08 2.73
CA CYS A 47 -6.30 4.52 4.03
C CYS A 47 -5.51 3.45 4.80
N THR A 48 -5.08 2.36 4.18
CA THR A 48 -4.39 1.27 4.87
C THR A 48 -3.03 1.73 5.39
N VAL A 49 -2.80 1.46 6.66
CA VAL A 49 -1.52 1.58 7.36
C VAL A 49 -1.25 0.27 8.11
N HIS A 50 -0.05 0.06 8.63
CA HIS A 50 0.18 -1.04 9.56
C HIS A 50 0.11 -0.52 11.00
N VAL A 51 -0.60 -1.25 11.86
CA VAL A 51 -0.59 -1.08 13.32
C VAL A 51 -0.05 -2.38 13.90
N ASP A 52 1.11 -2.33 14.54
CA ASP A 52 1.87 -3.50 15.00
C ASP A 52 2.05 -4.57 13.90
N GLY A 53 2.31 -4.14 12.66
CA GLY A 53 2.49 -5.01 11.50
C GLY A 53 1.19 -5.49 10.84
N VAL A 54 0.02 -5.18 11.40
CA VAL A 54 -1.28 -5.60 10.86
C VAL A 54 -1.87 -4.51 9.97
N ALA A 55 -2.26 -4.87 8.75
CA ALA A 55 -2.95 -3.96 7.83
C ALA A 55 -4.27 -3.47 8.45
N THR A 56 -4.36 -2.16 8.68
CA THR A 56 -5.47 -1.52 9.40
C THR A 56 -6.03 -0.37 8.57
N ARG A 57 -7.34 -0.23 8.53
CA ARG A 57 -8.03 0.88 7.86
C ARG A 57 -8.07 2.10 8.79
N SER A 58 -7.17 3.04 8.58
CA SER A 58 -7.00 4.21 9.47
C SER A 58 -8.21 5.16 9.49
N CYS A 59 -9.10 5.10 8.50
CA CYS A 59 -10.30 5.95 8.48
C CYS A 59 -11.36 5.60 9.54
N THR A 60 -11.30 4.40 10.12
CA THR A 60 -12.23 3.94 11.17
C THR A 60 -11.52 3.59 12.48
N ALA A 61 -10.21 3.57 12.51
CA ALA A 61 -9.43 3.34 13.72
C ALA A 61 -9.33 4.64 14.52
N ALA A 62 -9.95 4.71 15.70
CA ALA A 62 -9.83 5.85 16.59
C ALA A 62 -8.41 5.96 17.15
N VAL A 63 -7.88 7.18 17.29
CA VAL A 63 -6.51 7.43 17.80
C VAL A 63 -6.28 6.79 19.15
N SER A 64 -7.27 6.79 20.02
CA SER A 64 -7.20 6.18 21.36
C SER A 64 -6.93 4.67 21.32
N THR A 65 -7.37 3.97 20.27
CA THR A 65 -7.20 2.51 20.13
C THR A 65 -5.82 2.10 19.65
N VAL A 66 -5.05 3.05 19.13
CA VAL A 66 -3.71 2.84 18.57
C VAL A 66 -2.60 3.57 19.34
N ALA A 67 -2.95 4.27 20.41
CA ALA A 67 -1.97 4.88 21.29
C ALA A 67 -0.99 3.84 21.84
N GLY A 68 0.30 4.16 21.83
CA GLY A 68 1.37 3.25 22.25
C GLY A 68 1.74 2.16 21.27
N LYS A 69 0.99 1.98 20.16
CA LYS A 69 1.29 0.98 19.14
C LYS A 69 2.24 1.52 18.07
N LYS A 70 2.93 0.61 17.38
CA LYS A 70 3.79 0.94 16.25
C LYS A 70 2.93 1.15 15.01
N ILE A 71 2.90 2.35 14.49
CA ILE A 71 2.19 2.71 13.27
C ILE A 71 3.21 2.88 12.15
N THR A 72 3.00 2.18 11.02
CA THR A 72 3.82 2.35 9.81
C THR A 72 2.92 2.80 8.67
N THR A 73 3.22 3.94 8.09
CA THR A 73 2.58 4.46 6.89
C THR A 73 3.41 4.14 5.64
N ILE A 74 2.92 4.50 4.46
CA ILE A 74 3.66 4.27 3.21
C ILE A 74 5.01 4.97 3.21
N GLU A 75 5.12 6.14 3.86
CA GLU A 75 6.37 6.88 3.98
C GLU A 75 7.41 6.16 4.86
N GLY A 76 6.94 5.31 5.78
CA GLY A 76 7.80 4.55 6.68
C GLY A 76 8.00 3.09 6.27
N LEU A 77 7.38 2.64 5.18
CA LEU A 77 7.55 1.25 4.69
C LEU A 77 8.99 1.03 4.21
N SER A 78 9.53 1.96 3.42
CA SER A 78 10.94 2.05 3.03
C SER A 78 11.23 3.49 2.62
N PRO A 79 11.91 4.28 3.45
CA PRO A 79 12.18 5.70 3.18
C PRO A 79 12.98 5.95 1.90
N ASP A 80 13.78 4.98 1.49
CA ASP A 80 14.64 5.01 0.29
C ASP A 80 13.99 4.31 -0.93
N LEU A 81 12.72 3.88 -0.81
CA LEU A 81 11.96 3.18 -1.86
C LEU A 81 12.56 1.83 -2.29
N THR A 82 13.40 1.21 -1.45
CA THR A 82 14.03 -0.09 -1.77
C THR A 82 13.15 -1.30 -1.44
N HIS A 83 11.99 -1.11 -0.84
CA HIS A 83 11.09 -2.22 -0.54
C HIS A 83 10.69 -2.97 -1.84
N PRO A 84 10.75 -4.33 -1.88
CA PRO A 84 10.48 -5.11 -3.10
C PRO A 84 9.17 -4.76 -3.80
N LEU A 85 8.10 -4.51 -3.04
CA LEU A 85 6.82 -4.07 -3.62
C LEU A 85 6.93 -2.70 -4.29
N GLN A 86 7.60 -1.72 -3.69
CA GLN A 86 7.77 -0.41 -4.30
C GLN A 86 8.57 -0.50 -5.59
N GLN A 87 9.63 -1.32 -5.61
CA GLN A 87 10.41 -1.60 -6.82
C GLN A 87 9.58 -2.28 -7.91
N ALA A 88 8.81 -3.31 -7.56
CA ALA A 88 7.93 -4.01 -8.49
C ALA A 88 6.83 -3.09 -9.06
N TRP A 89 6.27 -2.21 -8.20
CA TRP A 89 5.28 -1.21 -8.64
C TRP A 89 5.82 -0.27 -9.70
N MET A 90 7.06 0.19 -9.53
CA MET A 90 7.74 1.03 -10.52
C MET A 90 8.11 0.26 -11.77
N ALA A 91 8.66 -0.95 -11.64
CA ALA A 91 9.11 -1.76 -12.78
C ALA A 91 7.96 -2.18 -13.70
N ILE A 92 6.76 -2.44 -13.17
CA ILE A 92 5.56 -2.84 -13.93
C ILE A 92 4.72 -1.64 -14.38
N ASP A 93 5.05 -0.43 -13.89
CA ASP A 93 4.25 0.78 -14.13
C ASP A 93 2.78 0.58 -13.70
N VAL A 94 2.57 0.14 -12.46
CA VAL A 94 1.24 -0.21 -11.95
C VAL A 94 0.25 0.95 -11.93
N PRO A 95 0.64 2.16 -11.48
CA PRO A 95 -0.30 3.26 -11.30
C PRO A 95 -0.87 3.82 -12.61
N GLN A 96 -2.12 4.30 -12.55
CA GLN A 96 -2.64 5.32 -13.45
C GLN A 96 -2.78 6.63 -12.67
N CYS A 97 -3.91 6.87 -11.98
CA CYS A 97 -4.06 8.11 -11.20
C CYS A 97 -3.21 8.13 -9.91
N GLY A 98 -2.72 6.99 -9.44
CA GLY A 98 -1.88 6.87 -8.25
C GLY A 98 -2.59 6.92 -6.90
N TYR A 99 -3.87 7.29 -6.86
CA TYR A 99 -4.55 7.61 -5.60
C TYR A 99 -4.66 6.45 -4.62
N CYS A 100 -4.95 5.23 -5.08
CA CYS A 100 -5.11 4.04 -4.23
C CYS A 100 -3.79 3.32 -3.92
N GLN A 101 -2.67 3.71 -4.54
CA GLN A 101 -1.48 2.87 -4.57
C GLN A 101 -0.79 2.71 -3.22
N ALA A 102 -0.77 3.74 -2.39
CA ALA A 102 -0.25 3.62 -1.03
C ALA A 102 -0.99 2.51 -0.24
N GLY A 103 -2.32 2.51 -0.29
CA GLY A 103 -3.13 1.48 0.37
C GLY A 103 -2.94 0.09 -0.25
N GLN A 104 -2.79 0.00 -1.57
CA GLN A 104 -2.49 -1.26 -2.28
C GLN A 104 -1.16 -1.85 -1.80
N ILE A 105 -0.09 -1.06 -1.81
CA ILE A 105 1.26 -1.48 -1.39
C ILE A 105 1.26 -1.90 0.09
N MET A 106 0.62 -1.12 0.97
CA MET A 106 0.56 -1.45 2.39
C MET A 106 -0.20 -2.77 2.66
N SER A 107 -1.30 -3.02 1.93
CA SER A 107 -2.04 -4.29 2.04
C SER A 107 -1.23 -5.47 1.49
N ALA A 108 -0.56 -5.29 0.35
CA ALA A 108 0.31 -6.30 -0.24
C ALA A 108 1.52 -6.61 0.66
N ALA A 109 2.12 -5.62 1.31
CA ALA A 109 3.23 -5.83 2.25
C ALA A 109 2.81 -6.70 3.44
N ALA A 110 1.61 -6.47 3.98
CA ALA A 110 1.09 -7.32 5.05
C ALA A 110 0.79 -8.76 4.56
N LEU A 111 0.34 -8.93 3.32
CA LEU A 111 0.16 -10.24 2.71
C LEU A 111 1.51 -10.97 2.61
N LEU A 112 2.53 -10.35 2.00
CA LEU A 112 3.84 -11.00 1.77
C LEU A 112 4.56 -11.34 3.08
N THR A 113 4.32 -10.59 4.15
CA THR A 113 4.83 -10.93 5.49
C THR A 113 4.25 -12.25 6.01
N LYS A 114 2.96 -12.53 5.71
CA LYS A 114 2.27 -13.75 6.14
C LYS A 114 2.46 -14.90 5.16
N THR A 115 2.42 -14.60 3.88
CA THR A 115 2.47 -15.55 2.78
C THR A 115 3.53 -15.07 1.78
N PRO A 116 4.82 -15.45 1.96
CA PRO A 116 5.92 -14.96 1.14
C PRO A 116 5.83 -15.31 -0.35
N LYS A 117 5.10 -16.39 -0.69
CA LYS A 117 4.83 -16.83 -2.06
C LYS A 117 3.32 -17.04 -2.23
N PRO A 118 2.54 -15.97 -2.39
CA PRO A 118 1.10 -16.08 -2.49
C PRO A 118 0.68 -16.64 -3.85
N THR A 119 -0.40 -17.41 -3.85
CA THR A 119 -1.14 -17.77 -5.08
C THR A 119 -2.02 -16.61 -5.53
N ASP A 120 -2.57 -16.67 -6.76
CA ASP A 120 -3.55 -15.70 -7.23
C ASP A 120 -4.76 -15.61 -6.29
N ALA A 121 -5.22 -16.75 -5.79
CA ALA A 121 -6.35 -16.79 -4.83
C ALA A 121 -6.03 -16.10 -3.49
N ASP A 122 -4.80 -16.25 -2.99
CA ASP A 122 -4.34 -15.55 -1.79
C ASP A 122 -4.30 -14.04 -2.01
N ILE A 123 -3.79 -13.62 -3.17
CA ILE A 123 -3.74 -12.20 -3.56
C ILE A 123 -5.15 -11.64 -3.69
N ASP A 124 -6.04 -12.30 -4.43
CA ASP A 124 -7.41 -11.86 -4.63
C ASP A 124 -8.16 -11.72 -3.29
N THR A 125 -7.97 -12.66 -2.39
CA THR A 125 -8.57 -12.63 -1.05
C THR A 125 -8.02 -11.45 -0.23
N ALA A 126 -6.70 -11.30 -0.17
CA ALA A 126 -6.06 -10.26 0.63
C ALA A 126 -6.33 -8.85 0.09
N MET A 127 -6.42 -8.71 -1.24
CA MET A 127 -6.58 -7.43 -1.91
C MET A 127 -8.04 -7.06 -2.20
N SER A 128 -9.02 -7.93 -1.91
CA SER A 128 -10.45 -7.74 -2.19
C SER A 128 -11.02 -6.42 -1.62
N GLY A 129 -10.51 -5.96 -0.50
CA GLY A 129 -10.87 -4.69 0.14
C GLY A 129 -10.05 -3.48 -0.34
N ASN A 130 -9.31 -3.58 -1.45
CA ASN A 130 -8.50 -2.50 -2.00
C ASN A 130 -9.00 -2.13 -3.40
N LEU A 131 -9.76 -1.04 -3.50
CA LEU A 131 -10.39 -0.63 -4.76
C LEU A 131 -9.45 0.25 -5.59
N CYS A 132 -9.38 -0.06 -6.89
CA CYS A 132 -8.71 0.76 -7.89
C CYS A 132 -9.71 1.20 -8.97
N ARG A 133 -10.06 2.50 -9.00
CA ARG A 133 -11.03 3.01 -9.98
C ARG A 133 -10.50 2.96 -11.42
N CYS A 134 -9.18 2.99 -11.59
CA CYS A 134 -8.52 2.85 -12.88
C CYS A 134 -8.46 1.39 -13.38
N GLY A 135 -8.79 0.42 -12.53
CA GLY A 135 -8.85 -1.00 -12.91
C GLY A 135 -7.50 -1.67 -13.13
N THR A 136 -6.42 -1.19 -12.48
CA THR A 136 -5.06 -1.73 -12.68
C THR A 136 -4.81 -3.06 -11.93
N TYR A 137 -5.84 -3.83 -11.64
CA TYR A 137 -5.74 -5.04 -10.80
C TYR A 137 -4.78 -6.10 -11.34
N LEU A 138 -4.73 -6.31 -12.66
CA LEU A 138 -3.80 -7.26 -13.28
C LEU A 138 -2.34 -6.85 -13.04
N ARG A 139 -2.04 -5.54 -13.13
CA ARG A 139 -0.70 -5.02 -12.85
C ARG A 139 -0.36 -5.12 -11.36
N ILE A 140 -1.33 -4.85 -10.47
CA ILE A 140 -1.17 -5.00 -9.02
C ILE A 140 -0.81 -6.44 -8.69
N ARG A 141 -1.54 -7.44 -9.22
CA ARG A 141 -1.27 -8.85 -9.00
C ARG A 141 0.13 -9.24 -9.49
N ALA A 142 0.48 -8.85 -10.72
CA ALA A 142 1.79 -9.10 -11.30
C ALA A 142 2.92 -8.49 -10.45
N ALA A 143 2.74 -7.28 -9.93
CA ALA A 143 3.73 -6.62 -9.08
C ALA A 143 3.89 -7.34 -7.72
N ILE A 144 2.82 -7.91 -7.17
CA ILE A 144 2.90 -8.71 -5.94
C ILE A 144 3.69 -9.99 -6.19
N HIS A 145 3.45 -10.71 -7.30
CA HIS A 145 4.23 -11.88 -7.69
C HIS A 145 5.71 -11.54 -7.92
N GLN A 146 5.98 -10.46 -8.63
CA GLN A 146 7.36 -10.01 -8.85
C GLN A 146 8.07 -9.70 -7.51
N ALA A 147 7.41 -9.01 -6.61
CA ALA A 147 7.96 -8.71 -5.28
C ALA A 147 8.17 -9.97 -4.43
N ALA A 148 7.36 -11.00 -4.64
CA ALA A 148 7.52 -12.32 -4.01
C ALA A 148 8.63 -13.18 -4.65
N GLY A 149 9.27 -12.70 -5.73
CA GLY A 149 10.28 -13.46 -6.47
C GLY A 149 9.71 -14.51 -7.43
N ASP A 150 8.40 -14.45 -7.72
CA ASP A 150 7.73 -15.32 -8.69
C ASP A 150 7.68 -14.64 -10.06
N VAL A 151 8.77 -14.76 -10.79
CA VAL A 151 8.93 -14.11 -12.11
C VAL A 151 7.96 -14.67 -13.15
N ALA A 152 7.52 -15.92 -13.03
CA ALA A 152 6.62 -16.55 -13.98
C ALA A 152 5.23 -15.89 -14.00
N ASN A 153 4.74 -15.44 -12.84
CA ASN A 153 3.43 -14.79 -12.67
C ASN A 153 3.52 -13.25 -12.62
N ALA A 154 4.73 -12.68 -12.76
CA ALA A 154 4.97 -11.26 -12.65
C ALA A 154 4.64 -10.45 -13.92
N THR A 155 4.34 -11.09 -15.06
CA THR A 155 4.10 -10.40 -16.32
C THR A 155 2.61 -10.25 -16.61
N PRO A 156 2.02 -9.03 -16.52
CA PRO A 156 0.60 -8.84 -16.81
C PRO A 156 0.32 -9.05 -18.29
N GLY A 157 -0.31 -10.18 -18.62
CA GLY A 157 -0.91 -10.38 -19.96
C GLY A 157 0.05 -10.53 -21.14
N ARG A 158 1.34 -10.70 -20.95
CA ARG A 158 2.25 -11.08 -22.00
C ARG A 158 2.19 -12.61 -22.16
N LYS A 159 1.26 -13.06 -22.95
CA LYS A 159 1.41 -14.36 -23.60
C LYS A 159 2.61 -14.24 -24.54
N ASP A 160 3.57 -15.13 -24.36
CA ASP A 160 4.79 -15.25 -25.14
C ASP A 160 4.53 -15.03 -26.64
N GLY A 161 5.12 -14.02 -27.19
CA GLY A 161 4.97 -13.75 -28.62
C GLY A 161 5.48 -12.38 -29.03
N GLY A 162 6.75 -12.33 -29.41
CA GLY A 162 7.26 -11.30 -30.28
C GLY A 162 8.03 -10.18 -29.62
N ALA A 163 9.33 -10.31 -29.63
CA ALA A 163 10.23 -9.18 -29.69
C ALA A 163 9.80 -8.30 -30.88
N ALA A 164 9.19 -7.17 -30.62
CA ALA A 164 9.05 -6.12 -31.61
C ALA A 164 10.36 -5.35 -31.61
N GLU A 165 11.20 -5.68 -32.57
CA GLU A 165 12.27 -4.84 -33.06
C GLU A 165 11.70 -3.49 -33.48
N LEU A 166 11.94 -2.46 -32.64
CA LEU A 166 11.80 -1.07 -33.08
C LEU A 166 13.16 -0.57 -33.53
N VAL A 167 13.57 -1.03 -34.71
CA VAL A 167 14.55 -0.34 -35.52
C VAL A 167 13.77 0.41 -36.60
N GLY A 168 13.67 1.68 -36.46
CA GLY A 168 13.20 2.63 -37.42
C GLY A 168 14.15 3.78 -37.46
N ALA A 169 15.23 3.63 -38.26
CA ALA A 169 16.06 4.74 -38.69
C ALA A 169 15.19 5.74 -39.45
N ARG A 170 15.36 7.00 -39.19
CA ARG A 170 14.99 8.09 -40.11
C ARG A 170 16.25 8.74 -40.60
N GLU A 171 16.46 8.60 -41.91
CA GLU A 171 17.22 9.57 -42.69
C GLU A 171 16.48 10.91 -42.79
#